data_b350753b4f3f7feac6b2ea37a63cbc1a
#
_entry.id   b350753b4f3f7feac6b2ea37a63cbc1a
#
_cell.length_a   1.000
_cell.length_b   1.000
_cell.length_c   1.000
_cell.angle_alpha   90.00
_cell.angle_beta   90.00
_cell.angle_gamma   90.00
#
_symmetry.space_group_name_H-M   'P 1'
#
loop_
_entity.id
_entity.type
_entity.pdbx_description
1 polymer ?
#
loop_
_entity_poly.entity_id
_entity_poly.type
_entity_poly.pdbx_seq_one_letter_code
_entity_poly.pdbx_strand_id
1 'polypeptide(L)'
;IAVMSQSVEKFIASMKQMISEMGNVSGKLKNQADSSKGVSGEMSSAAGIQSQSMSELNATVDQLSVSVNEIAENATQLAGVAADTKSDSDMVESKMQETVAVSEKGRKDMERVGEALSNIEVSIHNLEEAVNKVGTASGEIVQIIKLIGDIADETNLLSLNASIEAARAGEAGRGFAVVAAEIGTLAKNSADSVAHITELITEINNLVEDAVRQAGNSAQDISGSAELIHTAVDTFDTIFKNIQETSALIGNVVDKINQVDQVATNVAAISEEQAASSDEILATSESMLQQAKNISKNSDQVEQEADNLAVSADQLADQVKQFRI
;
A
#
# COMPACT_ATOMS: atom_id res chain seq x y z
N ILE A 1 -38.19 -107.46 55.38
CA ILE A 1 -38.50 -107.33 53.90
C ILE A 1 -39.07 -105.96 53.62
N ALA A 2 -40.12 -105.47 54.37
CA ALA A 2 -40.74 -104.19 54.10
C ALA A 2 -39.83 -102.93 54.14
N VAL A 3 -38.93 -102.86 55.14
CA VAL A 3 -37.89 -101.78 55.31
C VAL A 3 -36.91 -101.78 54.13
N MET A 4 -36.50 -102.92 53.62
CA MET A 4 -35.60 -103.07 52.53
C MET A 4 -36.23 -102.64 51.18
N SER A 5 -37.55 -103.00 51.00
CA SER A 5 -38.28 -102.56 49.83
C SER A 5 -38.44 -101.06 49.80
N GLN A 6 -38.76 -100.39 50.92
CA GLN A 6 -38.88 -98.93 51.04
C GLN A 6 -37.54 -98.22 50.79
N SER A 7 -36.37 -98.80 51.24
CA SER A 7 -35.08 -98.21 50.97
C SER A 7 -34.67 -98.28 49.48
N VAL A 8 -35.05 -99.44 48.86
CA VAL A 8 -34.82 -99.58 47.39
C VAL A 8 -35.69 -98.65 46.59
N GLU A 9 -37.00 -98.41 46.96
CA GLU A 9 -37.86 -97.44 46.30
C GLU A 9 -37.31 -96.02 46.43
N LYS A 10 -36.83 -95.57 47.60
CA LYS A 10 -36.23 -94.30 47.81
C LYS A 10 -34.98 -94.11 46.95
N PHE A 11 -34.12 -95.13 46.89
CA PHE A 11 -32.95 -95.14 46.04
C PHE A 11 -33.28 -94.94 44.56
N ILE A 12 -34.26 -95.74 44.07
CA ILE A 12 -34.75 -95.61 42.69
C ILE A 12 -35.32 -94.21 42.42
N ALA A 13 -36.10 -93.64 43.36
CA ALA A 13 -36.64 -92.30 43.23
C ALA A 13 -35.50 -91.21 43.15
N SER A 14 -34.51 -91.33 44.06
CA SER A 14 -33.32 -90.43 44.03
C SER A 14 -32.51 -90.53 42.72
N MET A 15 -32.33 -91.84 42.24
CA MET A 15 -31.65 -92.06 40.94
C MET A 15 -32.44 -91.41 39.76
N LYS A 16 -33.79 -91.58 39.73
CA LYS A 16 -34.62 -90.96 38.73
C LYS A 16 -34.52 -89.41 38.72
N GLN A 17 -34.53 -88.82 39.92
CA GLN A 17 -34.38 -87.37 40.07
C GLN A 17 -33.02 -86.92 39.59
N MET A 18 -31.92 -87.63 40.01
CA MET A 18 -30.54 -87.29 39.58
C MET A 18 -30.40 -87.35 38.05
N ILE A 19 -30.91 -88.34 37.39
CA ILE A 19 -30.86 -88.53 35.94
C ILE A 19 -31.66 -87.43 35.22
N SER A 20 -32.83 -87.02 35.72
CA SER A 20 -33.63 -85.93 35.21
C SER A 20 -32.84 -84.58 35.31
N GLU A 21 -32.24 -84.39 36.51
CA GLU A 21 -31.42 -83.19 36.74
C GLU A 21 -30.21 -83.17 35.80
N MET A 22 -29.51 -84.30 35.57
CA MET A 22 -28.42 -84.38 34.58
C MET A 22 -28.85 -84.09 33.16
N GLY A 23 -30.04 -84.52 32.72
CA GLY A 23 -30.63 -84.18 31.45
C GLY A 23 -30.89 -82.66 31.29
N ASN A 24 -31.43 -82.04 32.36
CA ASN A 24 -31.63 -80.60 32.38
C ASN A 24 -30.36 -79.77 32.31
N VAL A 25 -29.33 -80.24 33.07
CA VAL A 25 -27.99 -79.60 33.05
C VAL A 25 -27.37 -79.69 31.66
N SER A 26 -27.41 -80.88 31.02
CA SER A 26 -26.93 -81.07 29.66
C SER A 26 -27.59 -80.11 28.68
N GLY A 27 -28.91 -79.96 28.74
CA GLY A 27 -29.63 -78.99 27.90
C GLY A 27 -29.21 -77.54 28.13
N LYS A 28 -28.98 -77.19 29.41
CA LYS A 28 -28.46 -75.86 29.76
C LYS A 28 -27.05 -75.60 29.22
N LEU A 29 -26.17 -76.58 29.31
CA LEU A 29 -24.78 -76.54 28.83
C LEU A 29 -24.78 -76.38 27.33
N LYS A 30 -25.64 -77.07 26.58
CA LYS A 30 -25.77 -76.89 25.12
C LYS A 30 -26.19 -75.49 24.74
N ASN A 31 -27.27 -74.97 25.39
CA ASN A 31 -27.74 -73.62 25.13
C ASN A 31 -26.65 -72.55 25.47
N GLN A 32 -25.86 -72.78 26.52
CA GLN A 32 -24.77 -71.89 26.89
C GLN A 32 -23.66 -71.95 25.85
N ALA A 33 -23.31 -73.13 25.33
CA ALA A 33 -22.35 -73.29 24.25
C ALA A 33 -22.79 -72.55 22.97
N ASP A 34 -24.04 -72.73 22.56
CA ASP A 34 -24.58 -72.04 21.39
C ASP A 34 -24.55 -70.50 21.56
N SER A 35 -24.93 -70.01 22.75
CA SER A 35 -24.84 -68.58 23.09
C SER A 35 -23.41 -68.09 23.05
N SER A 36 -22.42 -68.84 23.65
CA SER A 36 -21.02 -68.47 23.63
C SER A 36 -20.46 -68.43 22.21
N LYS A 37 -20.86 -69.36 21.33
CA LYS A 37 -20.50 -69.35 19.92
C LYS A 37 -21.00 -68.13 19.19
N GLY A 38 -22.29 -67.74 19.43
CA GLY A 38 -22.87 -66.52 18.83
C GLY A 38 -22.13 -65.25 19.24
N VAL A 39 -21.83 -65.11 20.57
CA VAL A 39 -21.07 -63.95 21.08
C VAL A 39 -19.63 -63.93 20.50
N SER A 40 -19.01 -65.07 20.35
CA SER A 40 -17.68 -65.17 19.77
C SER A 40 -17.66 -64.75 18.32
N GLY A 41 -18.67 -65.11 17.51
CA GLY A 41 -18.81 -64.67 16.13
C GLY A 41 -18.99 -63.15 16.03
N GLU A 42 -19.82 -62.56 16.91
CA GLU A 42 -20.01 -61.11 16.99
C GLU A 42 -18.70 -60.39 17.35
N MET A 43 -17.95 -60.90 18.33
CA MET A 43 -16.64 -60.35 18.74
C MET A 43 -15.61 -60.41 17.61
N SER A 44 -15.51 -61.50 16.88
CA SER A 44 -14.62 -61.64 15.75
C SER A 44 -14.97 -60.66 14.62
N SER A 45 -16.26 -60.47 14.32
CA SER A 45 -16.75 -59.51 13.36
C SER A 45 -16.41 -58.07 13.80
N ALA A 46 -16.65 -57.71 15.06
CA ALA A 46 -16.31 -56.42 15.61
C ALA A 46 -14.79 -56.12 15.55
N ALA A 47 -13.97 -57.10 15.82
CA ALA A 47 -12.51 -57.02 15.68
C ALA A 47 -12.06 -56.78 14.24
N GLY A 48 -12.74 -57.41 13.28
CA GLY A 48 -12.53 -57.16 11.83
C GLY A 48 -12.84 -55.72 11.44
N ILE A 49 -13.99 -55.20 11.87
CA ILE A 49 -14.40 -53.80 11.62
C ILE A 49 -13.41 -52.83 12.26
N GLN A 50 -12.97 -53.09 13.50
CA GLN A 50 -11.98 -52.28 14.22
C GLN A 50 -10.64 -52.25 13.43
N SER A 51 -10.18 -53.41 12.94
CA SER A 51 -8.96 -53.48 12.12
C SER A 51 -9.04 -52.68 10.84
N GLN A 52 -10.19 -52.74 10.16
CA GLN A 52 -10.46 -51.91 8.96
C GLN A 52 -10.42 -50.42 9.29
N SER A 53 -11.13 -49.98 10.35
CA SER A 53 -11.18 -48.57 10.78
C SER A 53 -9.79 -48.02 11.15
N MET A 54 -8.93 -48.87 11.79
CA MET A 54 -7.55 -48.43 12.09
C MET A 54 -6.69 -48.30 10.83
N SER A 55 -6.89 -49.14 9.82
CA SER A 55 -6.21 -48.98 8.53
C SER A 55 -6.58 -47.68 7.83
N GLU A 56 -7.86 -47.32 7.85
CA GLU A 56 -8.37 -46.06 7.29
C GLU A 56 -7.87 -44.84 8.08
N LEU A 57 -7.80 -44.96 9.43
CA LEU A 57 -7.24 -43.94 10.32
C LEU A 57 -5.75 -43.70 9.98
N ASN A 58 -4.94 -44.74 9.82
CA ASN A 58 -3.52 -44.63 9.47
C ASN A 58 -3.34 -43.87 8.14
N ALA A 59 -4.11 -44.21 7.11
CA ALA A 59 -4.07 -43.49 5.82
C ALA A 59 -4.44 -42.02 5.97
N THR A 60 -5.39 -41.69 6.85
CA THR A 60 -5.78 -40.28 7.14
C THR A 60 -4.67 -39.53 7.87
N VAL A 61 -3.99 -40.19 8.85
CA VAL A 61 -2.88 -39.58 9.57
C VAL A 61 -1.66 -39.37 8.68
N ASP A 62 -1.36 -40.31 7.77
CA ASP A 62 -0.32 -40.12 6.75
C ASP A 62 -0.58 -38.86 5.90
N GLN A 63 -1.82 -38.70 5.43
CA GLN A 63 -2.22 -37.50 4.69
C GLN A 63 -2.15 -36.23 5.54
N LEU A 64 -2.51 -36.31 6.82
CA LEU A 64 -2.39 -35.22 7.79
C LEU A 64 -0.92 -34.81 7.96
N SER A 65 0.00 -35.77 8.09
CA SER A 65 1.44 -35.51 8.24
C SER A 65 2.02 -34.76 7.03
N VAL A 66 1.57 -35.09 5.81
CA VAL A 66 1.96 -34.33 4.60
C VAL A 66 1.45 -32.89 4.70
N SER A 67 0.18 -32.70 5.07
CA SER A 67 -0.42 -31.35 5.18
C SER A 67 0.25 -30.50 6.27
N VAL A 68 0.62 -31.10 7.39
CA VAL A 68 1.35 -30.44 8.49
C VAL A 68 2.72 -29.95 8.03
N ASN A 69 3.45 -30.76 7.28
CA ASN A 69 4.74 -30.37 6.71
C ASN A 69 4.59 -29.20 5.71
N GLU A 70 3.58 -29.23 4.85
CA GLU A 70 3.28 -28.13 3.93
C GLU A 70 2.94 -26.84 4.68
N ILE A 71 2.19 -26.91 5.79
CA ILE A 71 1.87 -25.75 6.64
C ILE A 71 3.15 -25.19 7.28
N ALA A 72 4.06 -26.01 7.77
CA ALA A 72 5.32 -25.59 8.35
C ALA A 72 6.22 -24.90 7.31
N GLU A 73 6.28 -25.43 6.08
CA GLU A 73 7.00 -24.81 4.97
C GLU A 73 6.40 -23.44 4.60
N ASN A 74 5.08 -23.37 4.47
CA ASN A 74 4.37 -22.13 4.20
C ASN A 74 4.57 -21.07 5.30
N ALA A 75 4.62 -21.47 6.57
CA ALA A 75 4.92 -20.58 7.69
C ALA A 75 6.35 -20.01 7.57
N THR A 76 7.33 -20.85 7.21
CA THR A 76 8.71 -20.41 6.97
C THR A 76 8.80 -19.42 5.81
N GLN A 77 8.09 -19.69 4.72
CA GLN A 77 8.03 -18.78 3.56
C GLN A 77 7.36 -17.46 3.93
N LEU A 78 6.29 -17.50 4.73
CA LEU A 78 5.58 -16.30 5.19
C LEU A 78 6.50 -15.41 6.06
N ALA A 79 7.30 -16.01 6.95
CA ALA A 79 8.32 -15.29 7.73
C ALA A 79 9.36 -14.61 6.81
N GLY A 80 9.80 -15.30 5.74
CA GLY A 80 10.68 -14.73 4.72
C GLY A 80 10.06 -13.51 4.02
N VAL A 81 8.81 -13.63 3.56
CA VAL A 81 8.07 -12.52 2.94
C VAL A 81 7.89 -11.34 3.90
N ALA A 82 7.65 -11.62 5.19
CA ALA A 82 7.56 -10.59 6.21
C ALA A 82 8.89 -9.83 6.36
N ALA A 83 10.01 -10.53 6.41
CA ALA A 83 11.35 -9.94 6.49
C ALA A 83 11.67 -9.07 5.26
N ASP A 84 11.39 -9.54 4.04
CA ASP A 84 11.58 -8.79 2.80
C ASP A 84 10.72 -7.52 2.78
N THR A 85 9.43 -7.64 3.14
CA THR A 85 8.51 -6.50 3.18
C THR A 85 8.93 -5.45 4.22
N LYS A 86 9.52 -5.87 5.35
CA LYS A 86 10.11 -4.97 6.33
C LYS A 86 11.30 -4.21 5.75
N SER A 87 12.20 -4.90 5.06
CA SER A 87 13.34 -4.29 4.37
C SER A 87 12.90 -3.27 3.32
N ASP A 88 11.87 -3.60 2.53
CA ASP A 88 11.28 -2.69 1.54
C ASP A 88 10.67 -1.45 2.22
N SER A 89 10.01 -1.63 3.36
CA SER A 89 9.44 -0.53 4.15
C SER A 89 10.53 0.42 4.67
N ASP A 90 11.65 -0.10 5.14
CA ASP A 90 12.81 0.69 5.57
C ASP A 90 13.42 1.49 4.40
N MET A 91 13.48 0.90 3.20
CA MET A 91 13.91 1.59 1.98
C MET A 91 12.94 2.72 1.58
N VAL A 92 11.63 2.50 1.69
CA VAL A 92 10.60 3.53 1.41
C VAL A 92 10.76 4.68 2.41
N GLU A 93 10.94 4.41 3.72
CA GLU A 93 11.18 5.43 4.74
C GLU A 93 12.41 6.29 4.39
N SER A 94 13.53 5.67 4.00
CA SER A 94 14.74 6.36 3.56
C SER A 94 14.47 7.26 2.34
N LYS A 95 13.72 6.78 1.35
CA LYS A 95 13.36 7.55 0.16
C LYS A 95 12.42 8.72 0.46
N MET A 96 11.54 8.57 1.43
CA MET A 96 10.71 9.67 1.89
C MET A 96 11.53 10.76 2.55
N GLN A 97 12.52 10.41 3.38
CA GLN A 97 13.44 11.39 3.99
C GLN A 97 14.23 12.15 2.93
N GLU A 98 14.73 11.47 1.89
CA GLU A 98 15.39 12.11 0.75
C GLU A 98 14.43 13.08 0.02
N THR A 99 13.18 12.67 -0.19
CA THR A 99 12.17 13.50 -0.86
C THR A 99 11.80 14.74 -0.03
N VAL A 100 11.74 14.61 1.30
CA VAL A 100 11.58 15.76 2.21
C VAL A 100 12.71 16.76 2.01
N ALA A 101 13.96 16.30 2.03
CA ALA A 101 15.12 17.17 1.87
C ALA A 101 15.13 17.90 0.51
N VAL A 102 14.78 17.21 -0.58
CA VAL A 102 14.66 17.79 -1.92
C VAL A 102 13.53 18.82 -1.99
N SER A 103 12.37 18.51 -1.40
CA SER A 103 11.21 19.41 -1.36
C SER A 103 11.50 20.68 -0.55
N GLU A 104 12.14 20.53 0.61
CA GLU A 104 12.56 21.69 1.42
C GLU A 104 13.55 22.59 0.68
N LYS A 105 14.49 21.99 -0.05
CA LYS A 105 15.41 22.74 -0.90
C LYS A 105 14.66 23.46 -2.01
N GLY A 106 13.73 22.77 -2.71
CA GLY A 106 12.90 23.37 -3.76
C GLY A 106 12.11 24.56 -3.26
N ARG A 107 11.48 24.44 -2.07
CA ARG A 107 10.76 25.51 -1.41
C ARG A 107 11.65 26.74 -1.15
N LYS A 108 12.84 26.53 -0.57
CA LYS A 108 13.83 27.60 -0.33
C LYS A 108 14.30 28.27 -1.61
N ASP A 109 14.49 27.49 -2.67
CA ASP A 109 14.89 28.04 -3.97
C ASP A 109 13.76 28.92 -4.57
N MET A 110 12.48 28.52 -4.42
CA MET A 110 11.34 29.33 -4.83
C MET A 110 11.20 30.63 -4.01
N GLU A 111 11.43 30.58 -2.71
CA GLU A 111 11.47 31.80 -1.85
C GLU A 111 12.54 32.78 -2.35
N ARG A 112 13.73 32.30 -2.69
CA ARG A 112 14.81 33.14 -3.28
C ARG A 112 14.46 33.72 -4.64
N VAL A 113 13.73 32.96 -5.48
CA VAL A 113 13.21 33.48 -6.76
C VAL A 113 12.17 34.56 -6.49
N GLY A 114 11.28 34.37 -5.50
CA GLY A 114 10.31 35.40 -5.08
C GLY A 114 11.00 36.72 -4.64
N GLU A 115 12.06 36.64 -3.83
CA GLU A 115 12.86 37.81 -3.44
C GLU A 115 13.51 38.49 -4.65
N ALA A 116 14.02 37.71 -5.62
CA ALA A 116 14.60 38.26 -6.84
C ALA A 116 13.56 38.98 -7.70
N LEU A 117 12.34 38.43 -7.84
CA LEU A 117 11.23 39.09 -8.56
C LEU A 117 10.82 40.39 -7.89
N SER A 118 10.76 40.43 -6.55
CA SER A 118 10.48 41.69 -5.81
C SER A 118 11.55 42.76 -6.07
N ASN A 119 12.83 42.39 -6.14
CA ASN A 119 13.90 43.32 -6.49
C ASN A 119 13.78 43.84 -7.94
N ILE A 120 13.34 42.99 -8.88
CA ILE A 120 13.09 43.38 -10.27
C ILE A 120 11.89 44.37 -10.35
N GLU A 121 10.81 44.12 -9.60
CA GLU A 121 9.67 45.01 -9.49
C GLU A 121 10.07 46.41 -9.06
N VAL A 122 10.90 46.51 -7.99
CA VAL A 122 11.46 47.81 -7.55
C VAL A 122 12.30 48.45 -8.63
N SER A 123 13.08 47.67 -9.40
CA SER A 123 13.93 48.19 -10.48
C SER A 123 13.10 48.71 -11.65
N ILE A 124 12.00 48.05 -12.01
CA ILE A 124 11.06 48.51 -13.04
C ILE A 124 10.38 49.81 -12.62
N HIS A 125 9.95 49.92 -11.35
CA HIS A 125 9.38 51.15 -10.81
C HIS A 125 10.37 52.35 -10.90
N ASN A 126 11.62 52.12 -10.51
CA ASN A 126 12.67 53.12 -10.61
C ASN A 126 12.94 53.53 -12.06
N LEU A 127 12.88 52.58 -13.01
CA LEU A 127 13.01 52.84 -14.46
C LEU A 127 11.85 53.71 -14.95
N GLU A 128 10.61 53.41 -14.57
CA GLU A 128 9.42 54.18 -14.92
C GLU A 128 9.54 55.64 -14.42
N GLU A 129 9.98 55.83 -13.18
CA GLU A 129 10.24 57.17 -12.62
C GLU A 129 11.31 57.94 -13.41
N ALA A 130 12.42 57.26 -13.79
CA ALA A 130 13.51 57.87 -14.57
C ALA A 130 13.02 58.27 -15.98
N VAL A 131 12.27 57.39 -16.65
CA VAL A 131 11.72 57.65 -17.98
C VAL A 131 10.72 58.80 -17.95
N ASN A 132 9.85 58.86 -16.93
CA ASN A 132 8.91 59.99 -16.75
C ASN A 132 9.64 61.31 -16.52
N LYS A 133 10.77 61.34 -15.83
CA LYS A 133 11.64 62.54 -15.68
C LYS A 133 12.22 62.98 -17.02
N VAL A 134 12.63 62.05 -17.89
CA VAL A 134 13.10 62.36 -19.26
C VAL A 134 11.95 62.96 -20.10
N GLY A 135 10.75 62.40 -20.00
CA GLY A 135 9.56 62.92 -20.68
C GLY A 135 9.24 64.36 -20.26
N THR A 136 9.28 64.65 -18.97
CA THR A 136 9.07 66.00 -18.41
C THR A 136 10.12 66.98 -18.95
N ALA A 137 11.41 66.63 -18.88
CA ALA A 137 12.49 67.44 -19.40
C ALA A 137 12.37 67.70 -20.91
N SER A 138 11.97 66.68 -21.68
CA SER A 138 11.71 66.81 -23.12
C SER A 138 10.55 67.80 -23.37
N GLY A 139 9.49 67.78 -22.56
CA GLY A 139 8.41 68.77 -22.65
C GLY A 139 8.86 70.19 -22.35
N GLU A 140 9.77 70.40 -21.40
CA GLU A 140 10.37 71.74 -21.16
C GLU A 140 11.20 72.20 -22.35
N ILE A 141 11.98 71.27 -22.97
CA ILE A 141 12.79 71.59 -24.18
C ILE A 141 11.87 72.02 -25.32
N VAL A 142 10.73 71.38 -25.52
CA VAL A 142 9.74 71.81 -26.57
C VAL A 142 9.32 73.24 -26.35
N GLN A 143 9.10 73.69 -25.11
CA GLN A 143 8.73 75.09 -24.84
C GLN A 143 9.87 76.06 -25.18
N ILE A 144 11.13 75.70 -24.83
CA ILE A 144 12.31 76.52 -25.18
C ILE A 144 12.51 76.61 -26.66
N ILE A 145 12.39 75.48 -27.39
CA ILE A 145 12.52 75.46 -28.87
C ILE A 145 11.46 76.33 -29.55
N LYS A 146 10.25 76.28 -29.06
CA LYS A 146 9.18 77.17 -29.58
C LYS A 146 9.53 78.64 -29.39
N LEU A 147 10.03 79.03 -28.21
CA LEU A 147 10.49 80.37 -27.93
C LEU A 147 11.63 80.80 -28.86
N ILE A 148 12.61 79.91 -29.13
CA ILE A 148 13.70 80.23 -30.07
C ILE A 148 13.20 80.38 -31.51
N GLY A 149 12.23 79.57 -31.91
CA GLY A 149 11.56 79.69 -33.20
C GLY A 149 10.86 81.04 -33.35
N ASP A 150 10.11 81.42 -32.36
CA ASP A 150 9.42 82.73 -32.35
C ASP A 150 10.45 83.91 -32.46
N ILE A 151 11.60 83.82 -31.72
CA ILE A 151 12.70 84.79 -31.81
C ILE A 151 13.32 84.79 -33.22
N ALA A 152 13.53 83.65 -33.83
CA ALA A 152 14.11 83.52 -35.16
C ALA A 152 13.19 84.13 -36.21
N ASP A 153 11.89 83.91 -36.12
CA ASP A 153 10.88 84.53 -37.03
C ASP A 153 10.82 86.04 -36.87
N GLU A 154 10.81 86.53 -35.62
CA GLU A 154 10.82 88.00 -35.36
C GLU A 154 12.14 88.61 -35.82
N THR A 155 13.27 87.96 -35.66
CA THR A 155 14.58 88.40 -36.13
C THR A 155 14.61 88.46 -37.67
N ASN A 156 13.99 87.50 -38.34
CA ASN A 156 13.87 87.48 -39.80
C ASN A 156 12.99 88.63 -40.31
N LEU A 157 11.85 88.92 -39.64
CA LEU A 157 11.02 90.02 -39.93
C LEU A 157 11.73 91.39 -39.74
N LEU A 158 12.49 91.52 -38.61
CA LEU A 158 13.31 92.69 -38.30
C LEU A 158 14.40 92.90 -39.37
N SER A 159 15.08 91.86 -39.78
CA SER A 159 16.08 91.93 -40.88
C SER A 159 15.50 92.32 -42.20
N LEU A 160 14.30 91.80 -42.51
CA LEU A 160 13.59 92.22 -43.75
C LEU A 160 13.25 93.69 -43.71
N ASN A 161 12.70 94.18 -42.59
CA ASN A 161 12.37 95.59 -42.43
C ASN A 161 13.61 96.47 -42.51
N ALA A 162 14.73 96.06 -41.92
CA ALA A 162 16.02 96.77 -42.04
C ALA A 162 16.60 96.75 -43.44
N SER A 163 16.43 95.67 -44.19
CA SER A 163 16.83 95.58 -45.59
C SER A 163 16.02 96.53 -46.51
N ILE A 164 14.68 96.66 -46.25
CA ILE A 164 13.80 97.59 -46.95
C ILE A 164 14.23 99.05 -46.70
N GLU A 165 14.50 99.40 -45.45
CA GLU A 165 14.87 100.76 -45.08
C GLU A 165 16.26 101.11 -45.60
N ALA A 166 17.23 100.13 -45.58
CA ALA A 166 18.56 100.30 -46.18
C ALA A 166 18.49 100.50 -47.69
N ALA A 167 17.59 99.82 -48.39
CA ALA A 167 17.37 100.03 -49.81
C ALA A 167 16.77 101.42 -50.07
N ARG A 168 15.94 101.94 -49.17
CA ARG A 168 15.31 103.29 -49.25
C ARG A 168 16.33 104.39 -49.04
N ALA A 169 17.38 104.16 -48.30
CA ALA A 169 18.47 105.12 -48.10
C ALA A 169 19.48 105.22 -49.27
N GLY A 170 19.34 104.42 -50.31
CA GLY A 170 20.13 104.46 -51.54
C GLY A 170 21.62 104.13 -51.27
N GLU A 171 22.55 104.88 -51.89
CA GLU A 171 24.02 104.67 -51.77
C GLU A 171 24.51 104.70 -50.30
N ALA A 172 23.91 105.54 -49.44
CA ALA A 172 24.27 105.65 -48.01
C ALA A 172 23.87 104.44 -47.19
N GLY A 173 22.90 103.63 -47.60
CA GLY A 173 22.40 102.44 -46.91
C GLY A 173 23.09 101.13 -47.35
N ARG A 174 23.98 101.09 -48.31
CA ARG A 174 24.57 99.87 -48.89
C ARG A 174 25.22 98.93 -47.89
N GLY A 175 25.96 99.49 -46.93
CA GLY A 175 26.58 98.68 -45.85
C GLY A 175 25.58 98.07 -44.90
N PHE A 176 24.54 98.75 -44.55
CA PHE A 176 23.38 98.32 -43.73
C PHE A 176 22.57 97.24 -44.46
N ALA A 177 22.38 97.32 -45.74
CA ALA A 177 21.65 96.31 -46.52
C ALA A 177 22.36 94.90 -46.46
N VAL A 178 23.73 94.90 -46.56
CA VAL A 178 24.47 93.65 -46.41
C VAL A 178 24.37 93.02 -45.02
N VAL A 179 24.43 93.86 -43.99
CA VAL A 179 24.31 93.33 -42.58
C VAL A 179 22.87 92.82 -42.34
N ALA A 180 21.84 93.53 -42.81
CA ALA A 180 20.46 93.10 -42.71
C ALA A 180 20.21 91.76 -43.43
N ALA A 181 20.75 91.61 -44.66
CA ALA A 181 20.65 90.32 -45.39
C ALA A 181 21.33 89.17 -44.67
N GLU A 182 22.49 89.46 -44.07
CA GLU A 182 23.21 88.46 -43.27
C GLU A 182 22.47 88.04 -42.03
N ILE A 183 21.83 89.01 -41.30
CA ILE A 183 20.92 88.76 -40.17
C ILE A 183 19.73 87.92 -40.60
N GLY A 184 19.12 88.19 -41.73
CA GLY A 184 18.02 87.38 -42.27
C GLY A 184 18.42 85.96 -42.59
N THR A 185 19.65 85.79 -43.15
CA THR A 185 20.20 84.41 -43.38
C THR A 185 20.44 83.67 -42.12
N LEU A 186 21.02 84.32 -41.07
CA LEU A 186 21.22 83.74 -39.77
C LEU A 186 19.86 83.31 -39.05
N ALA A 187 18.85 84.22 -39.17
CA ALA A 187 17.53 83.99 -38.64
C ALA A 187 16.86 82.76 -39.32
N LYS A 188 16.97 82.68 -40.65
CA LYS A 188 16.47 81.53 -41.40
C LYS A 188 17.20 80.23 -41.00
N ASN A 189 18.54 80.22 -40.89
CA ASN A 189 19.31 79.06 -40.43
C ASN A 189 18.95 78.67 -39.02
N SER A 190 18.61 79.63 -38.15
CA SER A 190 18.12 79.33 -36.78
C SER A 190 16.76 78.67 -36.79
N ALA A 191 15.80 79.18 -37.65
CA ALA A 191 14.49 78.57 -37.81
C ALA A 191 14.56 77.15 -38.37
N ASP A 192 15.45 76.87 -39.32
CA ASP A 192 15.69 75.53 -39.87
C ASP A 192 16.28 74.60 -38.81
N SER A 193 17.19 75.09 -37.94
CA SER A 193 17.74 74.36 -36.83
C SER A 193 16.65 74.04 -35.79
N VAL A 194 15.76 74.99 -35.47
CA VAL A 194 14.63 74.80 -34.58
C VAL A 194 13.69 73.68 -35.07
N ALA A 195 13.39 73.68 -36.39
CA ALA A 195 12.53 72.68 -37.00
C ALA A 195 13.20 71.25 -36.82
N HIS A 196 14.51 71.11 -37.08
CA HIS A 196 15.22 69.86 -36.91
C HIS A 196 15.27 69.37 -35.43
N ILE A 197 15.51 70.29 -34.49
CA ILE A 197 15.49 69.92 -33.05
C ILE A 197 14.08 69.48 -32.62
N THR A 198 13.00 70.13 -33.14
CA THR A 198 11.59 69.80 -32.90
C THR A 198 11.29 68.33 -33.33
N GLU A 199 11.83 67.91 -34.48
CA GLU A 199 11.70 66.54 -34.97
C GLU A 199 12.40 65.55 -34.05
N LEU A 200 13.66 65.83 -33.62
CA LEU A 200 14.40 64.97 -32.66
C LEU A 200 13.69 64.85 -31.32
N ILE A 201 13.13 65.95 -30.78
CA ILE A 201 12.41 65.90 -29.50
C ILE A 201 11.07 65.14 -29.65
N THR A 202 10.44 65.18 -30.79
CA THR A 202 9.25 64.36 -31.07
C THR A 202 9.60 62.88 -31.08
N GLU A 203 10.74 62.51 -31.68
CA GLU A 203 11.25 61.12 -31.65
C GLU A 203 11.60 60.67 -30.22
N ILE A 204 12.25 61.51 -29.40
CA ILE A 204 12.52 61.26 -28.01
C ILE A 204 11.20 60.98 -27.22
N ASN A 205 10.17 61.82 -27.41
CA ASN A 205 8.87 61.65 -26.75
C ASN A 205 8.21 60.29 -27.11
N ASN A 206 8.27 59.90 -28.39
CA ASN A 206 7.76 58.59 -28.83
C ASN A 206 8.53 57.44 -28.15
N LEU A 207 9.89 57.55 -28.05
CA LEU A 207 10.71 56.55 -27.35
C LEU A 207 10.40 56.51 -25.86
N VAL A 208 10.10 57.61 -25.20
CA VAL A 208 9.67 57.70 -23.80
C VAL A 208 8.31 57.01 -23.62
N GLU A 209 7.33 57.26 -24.47
CA GLU A 209 6.03 56.60 -24.40
C GLU A 209 6.14 55.07 -24.58
N ASP A 210 6.96 54.63 -25.53
CA ASP A 210 7.25 53.21 -25.73
C ASP A 210 7.95 52.57 -24.53
N ALA A 211 8.90 53.26 -23.91
CA ALA A 211 9.59 52.80 -22.74
C ALA A 211 8.66 52.66 -21.51
N VAL A 212 7.76 53.63 -21.28
CA VAL A 212 6.74 53.57 -20.21
C VAL A 212 5.82 52.39 -20.42
N ARG A 213 5.33 52.19 -21.64
CA ARG A 213 4.48 51.05 -21.98
C ARG A 213 5.18 49.73 -21.75
N GLN A 214 6.46 49.61 -22.16
CA GLN A 214 7.25 48.42 -21.97
C GLN A 214 7.49 48.12 -20.46
N ALA A 215 7.75 49.16 -19.66
CA ALA A 215 7.89 49.02 -18.20
C ALA A 215 6.60 48.51 -17.57
N GLY A 216 5.44 49.05 -17.96
CA GLY A 216 4.14 48.60 -17.50
C GLY A 216 3.85 47.13 -17.84
N ASN A 217 4.15 46.70 -19.07
CA ASN A 217 4.01 45.30 -19.45
C ASN A 217 4.92 44.37 -18.61
N SER A 218 6.18 44.81 -18.41
CA SER A 218 7.13 44.06 -17.60
C SER A 218 6.71 43.95 -16.13
N ALA A 219 6.10 45.01 -15.57
CA ALA A 219 5.57 44.94 -14.18
C ALA A 219 4.40 43.95 -14.08
N GLN A 220 3.54 43.87 -15.09
CA GLN A 220 2.44 42.90 -15.15
C GLN A 220 2.97 41.46 -15.24
N ASP A 221 3.99 41.19 -16.08
CA ASP A 221 4.61 39.87 -16.22
C ASP A 221 5.30 39.41 -14.95
N ILE A 222 5.93 40.33 -14.22
CA ILE A 222 6.56 40.08 -12.91
C ILE A 222 5.50 39.72 -11.88
N SER A 223 4.39 40.45 -11.81
CA SER A 223 3.29 40.16 -10.89
C SER A 223 2.69 38.78 -11.15
N GLY A 224 2.47 38.39 -12.42
CA GLY A 224 2.01 37.06 -12.79
C GLY A 224 3.03 35.96 -12.41
N SER A 225 4.32 36.25 -12.56
CA SER A 225 5.40 35.31 -12.16
C SER A 225 5.46 35.15 -10.65
N ALA A 226 5.23 36.19 -9.86
CA ALA A 226 5.18 36.13 -8.39
C ALA A 226 4.04 35.25 -7.89
N GLU A 227 2.85 35.29 -8.53
CA GLU A 227 1.73 34.40 -8.21
C GLU A 227 2.05 32.92 -8.49
N LEU A 228 2.75 32.64 -9.62
CA LEU A 228 3.20 31.28 -9.94
C LEU A 228 4.22 30.75 -8.89
N ILE A 229 5.13 31.61 -8.43
CA ILE A 229 6.08 31.25 -7.36
C ILE A 229 5.35 30.93 -6.06
N HIS A 230 4.35 31.72 -5.67
CA HIS A 230 3.55 31.43 -4.48
C HIS A 230 2.86 30.06 -4.59
N THR A 231 2.25 29.77 -5.75
CA THR A 231 1.64 28.47 -6.03
C THR A 231 2.66 27.33 -5.95
N ALA A 232 3.89 27.54 -6.40
CA ALA A 232 4.96 26.55 -6.30
C ALA A 232 5.35 26.28 -4.84
N VAL A 233 5.45 27.30 -4.00
CA VAL A 233 5.72 27.16 -2.55
C VAL A 233 4.61 26.35 -1.89
N ASP A 234 3.33 26.65 -2.12
CA ASP A 234 2.18 25.91 -1.58
C ASP A 234 2.18 24.45 -2.04
N THR A 235 2.67 24.21 -3.27
CA THR A 235 2.83 22.84 -3.79
C THR A 235 3.88 22.07 -3.00
N PHE A 236 5.02 22.65 -2.66
CA PHE A 236 6.05 22.02 -1.83
C PHE A 236 5.54 21.74 -0.42
N ASP A 237 4.77 22.63 0.18
CA ASP A 237 4.15 22.41 1.50
C ASP A 237 3.14 21.24 1.45
N THR A 238 2.39 21.12 0.36
CA THR A 238 1.49 19.97 0.14
C THR A 238 2.26 18.67 -0.02
N ILE A 239 3.37 18.65 -0.77
CA ILE A 239 4.24 17.49 -0.92
C ILE A 239 4.77 17.07 0.46
N PHE A 240 5.24 18.01 1.28
CA PHE A 240 5.74 17.74 2.62
C PHE A 240 4.68 17.05 3.51
N LYS A 241 3.45 17.57 3.52
CA LYS A 241 2.34 17.00 4.24
C LYS A 241 2.02 15.57 3.78
N ASN A 242 1.96 15.35 2.47
CA ASN A 242 1.69 14.02 1.91
C ASN A 242 2.76 13.01 2.27
N ILE A 243 4.03 13.43 2.34
CA ILE A 243 5.14 12.56 2.77
C ILE A 243 4.98 12.19 4.24
N GLN A 244 4.61 13.13 5.12
CA GLN A 244 4.35 12.82 6.54
C GLN A 244 3.21 11.81 6.72
N GLU A 245 2.12 11.97 5.99
CA GLU A 245 1.00 11.02 6.00
C GLU A 245 1.43 9.64 5.49
N THR A 246 2.24 9.60 4.42
CA THR A 246 2.79 8.34 3.88
C THR A 246 3.73 7.67 4.86
N SER A 247 4.60 8.41 5.57
CA SER A 247 5.47 7.86 6.62
C SER A 247 4.67 7.21 7.74
N ALA A 248 3.58 7.85 8.19
CA ALA A 248 2.69 7.24 9.18
C ALA A 248 2.04 5.93 8.69
N LEU A 249 1.66 5.87 7.40
CA LEU A 249 1.11 4.64 6.80
C LEU A 249 2.15 3.52 6.73
N ILE A 250 3.39 3.84 6.37
CA ILE A 250 4.50 2.86 6.37
C ILE A 250 4.76 2.34 7.78
N GLY A 251 4.72 3.19 8.82
CA GLY A 251 4.80 2.75 10.21
C GLY A 251 3.73 1.70 10.54
N ASN A 252 2.48 1.93 10.13
CA ASN A 252 1.40 0.95 10.29
C ASN A 252 1.64 -0.35 9.51
N VAL A 253 2.27 -0.28 8.33
CA VAL A 253 2.65 -1.48 7.55
C VAL A 253 3.69 -2.29 8.31
N VAL A 254 4.73 -1.67 8.86
CA VAL A 254 5.77 -2.33 9.67
C VAL A 254 5.17 -3.03 10.89
N ASP A 255 4.22 -2.38 11.59
CA ASP A 255 3.53 -3.01 12.73
C ASP A 255 2.75 -4.26 12.32
N LYS A 256 2.08 -4.23 11.16
CA LYS A 256 1.37 -5.40 10.64
C LYS A 256 2.30 -6.51 10.19
N ILE A 257 3.45 -6.17 9.62
CA ILE A 257 4.50 -7.16 9.26
C ILE A 257 5.02 -7.88 10.50
N ASN A 258 5.26 -7.16 11.60
CA ASN A 258 5.68 -7.76 12.86
C ASN A 258 4.59 -8.73 13.41
N GLN A 259 3.30 -8.42 13.23
CA GLN A 259 2.21 -9.34 13.58
C GLN A 259 2.20 -10.58 12.68
N VAL A 260 2.44 -10.44 11.36
CA VAL A 260 2.53 -11.57 10.41
C VAL A 260 3.70 -12.50 10.78
N ASP A 261 4.86 -11.96 11.10
CA ASP A 261 6.03 -12.72 11.55
C ASP A 261 5.73 -13.52 12.81
N GLN A 262 5.08 -12.91 13.80
CA GLN A 262 4.64 -13.59 15.02
C GLN A 262 3.63 -14.72 14.72
N VAL A 263 2.68 -14.49 13.79
CA VAL A 263 1.72 -15.53 13.36
C VAL A 263 2.45 -16.67 12.66
N ALA A 264 3.39 -16.39 11.78
CA ALA A 264 4.20 -17.40 11.10
C ALA A 264 4.96 -18.27 12.10
N THR A 265 5.60 -17.67 13.09
CA THR A 265 6.30 -18.38 14.18
C THR A 265 5.35 -19.29 14.97
N ASN A 266 4.17 -18.78 15.33
CA ASN A 266 3.17 -19.57 16.06
C ASN A 266 2.64 -20.73 15.21
N VAL A 267 2.40 -20.51 13.91
CA VAL A 267 1.95 -21.58 12.99
C VAL A 267 3.01 -22.68 12.86
N ALA A 268 4.29 -22.33 12.77
CA ALA A 268 5.39 -23.31 12.76
C ALA A 268 5.41 -24.16 14.03
N ALA A 269 5.30 -23.53 15.20
CA ALA A 269 5.25 -24.24 16.48
C ALA A 269 4.03 -25.17 16.59
N ILE A 270 2.84 -24.73 16.16
CA ILE A 270 1.62 -25.55 16.11
C ILE A 270 1.81 -26.75 15.16
N SER A 271 2.49 -26.55 14.03
CA SER A 271 2.79 -27.63 13.08
C SER A 271 3.69 -28.69 13.67
N GLU A 272 4.72 -28.31 14.45
CA GLU A 272 5.57 -29.26 15.19
C GLU A 272 4.77 -30.04 16.21
N GLU A 273 3.91 -29.40 17.01
CA GLU A 273 3.03 -30.07 17.97
C GLU A 273 2.07 -31.05 17.31
N GLN A 274 1.52 -30.65 16.14
CA GLN A 274 0.60 -31.47 15.38
C GLN A 274 1.29 -32.68 14.74
N ALA A 275 2.53 -32.55 14.30
CA ALA A 275 3.35 -33.67 13.82
C ALA A 275 3.58 -34.71 14.98
N ALA A 276 3.96 -34.24 16.17
CA ALA A 276 4.11 -35.11 17.32
C ALA A 276 2.79 -35.82 17.72
N SER A 277 1.67 -35.10 17.64
CA SER A 277 0.34 -35.68 17.91
C SER A 277 -0.05 -36.74 16.86
N SER A 278 0.32 -36.51 15.59
CA SER A 278 0.11 -37.49 14.50
C SER A 278 0.89 -38.79 14.76
N ASP A 279 2.14 -38.70 15.22
CA ASP A 279 2.96 -39.86 15.59
C ASP A 279 2.34 -40.63 16.75
N GLU A 280 1.80 -39.97 17.78
CA GLU A 280 1.11 -40.60 18.90
C GLU A 280 -0.19 -41.29 18.45
N ILE A 281 -0.94 -40.73 17.55
CA ILE A 281 -2.14 -41.36 16.96
C ILE A 281 -1.75 -42.62 16.18
N LEU A 282 -0.67 -42.61 15.39
CA LEU A 282 -0.15 -43.81 14.71
C LEU A 282 0.22 -44.91 15.67
N ALA A 283 0.98 -44.60 16.71
CA ALA A 283 1.37 -45.59 17.74
C ALA A 283 0.16 -46.21 18.47
N THR A 284 -0.86 -45.36 18.76
CA THR A 284 -2.12 -45.80 19.37
C THR A 284 -2.89 -46.71 18.42
N SER A 285 -2.98 -46.33 17.13
CA SER A 285 -3.66 -47.10 16.09
C SER A 285 -3.02 -48.47 15.88
N GLU A 286 -1.67 -48.57 15.87
CA GLU A 286 -0.95 -49.82 15.80
C GLU A 286 -1.26 -50.74 16.99
N SER A 287 -1.30 -50.18 18.22
CA SER A 287 -1.71 -50.88 19.40
C SER A 287 -3.13 -51.44 19.31
N MET A 288 -4.06 -50.63 18.80
CA MET A 288 -5.46 -51.05 18.60
C MET A 288 -5.61 -52.12 17.53
N LEU A 289 -4.81 -52.06 16.43
CA LEU A 289 -4.74 -53.15 15.44
C LEU A 289 -4.26 -54.47 16.06
N GLN A 290 -3.24 -54.42 16.90
CA GLN A 290 -2.76 -55.59 17.60
C GLN A 290 -3.81 -56.16 18.57
N GLN A 291 -4.54 -55.26 19.25
CA GLN A 291 -5.64 -55.66 20.14
C GLN A 291 -6.80 -56.30 19.37
N ALA A 292 -7.18 -55.77 18.23
CA ALA A 292 -8.20 -56.35 17.34
C ALA A 292 -7.82 -57.76 16.89
N LYS A 293 -6.55 -57.97 16.48
CA LYS A 293 -6.02 -59.30 16.15
C LYS A 293 -6.12 -60.28 17.29
N ASN A 294 -5.81 -59.82 18.51
CA ASN A 294 -5.89 -60.66 19.73
C ASN A 294 -7.36 -60.99 20.04
N ILE A 295 -8.27 -60.05 19.92
CA ILE A 295 -9.73 -60.28 20.09
C ILE A 295 -10.20 -61.35 19.11
N SER A 296 -9.89 -61.22 17.82
CA SER A 296 -10.26 -62.23 16.80
C SER A 296 -9.76 -63.59 17.14
N LYS A 297 -8.43 -63.71 17.49
CA LYS A 297 -7.83 -64.98 17.91
C LYS A 297 -8.51 -65.58 19.14
N ASN A 298 -8.81 -64.78 20.17
CA ASN A 298 -9.48 -65.25 21.38
C ASN A 298 -10.93 -65.66 21.09
N SER A 299 -11.63 -64.97 20.18
CA SER A 299 -12.95 -65.34 19.74
C SER A 299 -12.94 -66.68 19.03
N ASP A 300 -12.00 -66.98 18.14
CA ASP A 300 -11.88 -68.28 17.48
C ASP A 300 -11.67 -69.41 18.55
N GLN A 301 -10.86 -69.13 19.59
CA GLN A 301 -10.63 -70.07 20.67
C GLN A 301 -11.89 -70.30 21.49
N VAL A 302 -12.65 -69.24 21.85
CA VAL A 302 -13.94 -69.37 22.55
C VAL A 302 -14.96 -70.15 21.73
N GLU A 303 -15.01 -69.92 20.40
CA GLU A 303 -15.88 -70.71 19.49
C GLU A 303 -15.52 -72.20 19.53
N GLN A 304 -14.21 -72.54 19.47
CA GLN A 304 -13.78 -73.92 19.56
C GLN A 304 -14.10 -74.57 20.92
N GLU A 305 -13.93 -73.83 22.04
CA GLU A 305 -14.32 -74.29 23.37
C GLU A 305 -15.85 -74.50 23.51
N ALA A 306 -16.64 -73.61 22.93
CA ALA A 306 -18.06 -73.73 22.85
C ALA A 306 -18.52 -74.97 22.07
N ASP A 307 -17.89 -75.26 20.93
CA ASP A 307 -18.16 -76.48 20.15
C ASP A 307 -17.83 -77.70 20.93
N ASN A 308 -16.70 -77.75 21.64
CA ASN A 308 -16.32 -78.90 22.54
C ASN A 308 -17.31 -79.08 23.69
N LEU A 309 -17.80 -77.98 24.29
CA LEU A 309 -18.81 -78.00 25.34
C LEU A 309 -20.16 -78.51 24.80
N ALA A 310 -20.59 -78.11 23.61
CA ALA A 310 -21.81 -78.63 22.98
C ALA A 310 -21.70 -80.13 22.72
N VAL A 311 -20.57 -80.62 22.21
CA VAL A 311 -20.32 -82.10 22.03
C VAL A 311 -20.37 -82.82 23.36
N SER A 312 -19.76 -82.31 24.43
CA SER A 312 -19.76 -82.87 25.74
C SER A 312 -21.16 -82.95 26.39
N ALA A 313 -21.93 -81.88 26.14
CA ALA A 313 -23.36 -81.83 26.57
C ALA A 313 -24.17 -82.90 25.85
N ASP A 314 -24.04 -82.99 24.49
CA ASP A 314 -24.73 -84.05 23.74
C ASP A 314 -24.39 -85.48 24.19
N GLN A 315 -23.08 -85.73 24.43
CA GLN A 315 -22.61 -87.01 25.01
C GLN A 315 -23.27 -87.32 26.36
N LEU A 316 -23.36 -86.31 27.25
CA LEU A 316 -23.99 -86.47 28.56
C LEU A 316 -25.49 -86.74 28.40
N ALA A 317 -26.17 -86.00 27.46
CA ALA A 317 -27.58 -86.26 27.16
C ALA A 317 -27.83 -87.68 26.66
N ASP A 318 -26.96 -88.16 25.79
CA ASP A 318 -27.07 -89.55 25.25
C ASP A 318 -26.76 -90.66 26.34
N GLN A 319 -25.84 -90.40 27.25
CA GLN A 319 -25.63 -91.31 28.42
C GLN A 319 -26.88 -91.31 29.32
N VAL A 320 -27.45 -90.15 29.59
CA VAL A 320 -28.68 -90.04 30.39
C VAL A 320 -29.84 -90.80 29.75
N LYS A 321 -30.02 -90.82 28.42
CA LYS A 321 -31.03 -91.57 27.70
C LYS A 321 -30.90 -93.04 27.78
N GLN A 322 -29.67 -93.60 28.01
CA GLN A 322 -29.47 -95.05 28.19
C GLN A 322 -30.06 -95.62 29.49
N PHE A 323 -30.17 -94.77 30.52
CA PHE A 323 -30.90 -95.14 31.73
C PHE A 323 -32.39 -95.06 31.46
N ARG A 324 -32.97 -96.14 30.93
CA ARG A 324 -34.46 -96.25 30.74
C ARG A 324 -35.10 -96.33 32.16
N ILE A 325 -35.72 -95.26 32.58
CA ILE A 325 -36.38 -95.14 33.84
C ILE A 325 -37.86 -94.94 33.62
#